data_07e750aa402b060ce384f11a2076d292
#
_entry.id   07e750aa402b060ce384f11a2076d292
#
_cell.length_a   1.000
_cell.length_b   1.000
_cell.length_c   1.000
_cell.angle_alpha   90.00
_cell.angle_beta   90.00
_cell.angle_gamma   90.00
#
_symmetry.space_group_name_H-M   'P 1'
#
loop_
_entity.id
_entity.type
_entity.pdbx_description
1 polymer ?
#
loop_
_entity_poly.entity_id
_entity_poly.type
_entity_poly.pdbx_seq_one_letter_code
_entity_poly.pdbx_strand_id
1 'polypeptide(L)'
;KILEIGTGSGYLTAIFSRLSRKVYTIEKFKSLYVLANNNFKKLKLTNIKSKCEDGFNGWEEESPFDKIFISFVVNQINENLIQQINFNGKFISPKLSTSGVQILQLFKVDKNKSLSKIEDICEVNFNSFKTL
;
A
#
# COMPACT_ATOMS: atom_id res chain seq x y z
N LYS A 1 -0.86 9.89 -7.60
CA LYS A 1 0.36 9.17 -7.22
C LYS A 1 0.05 8.23 -6.07
N ILE A 2 0.28 6.94 -6.26
CA ILE A 2 -0.05 5.90 -5.29
C ILE A 2 1.23 5.22 -4.81
N LEU A 3 1.32 4.94 -3.49
CA LEU A 3 2.27 3.99 -2.92
C LEU A 3 1.50 2.73 -2.50
N GLU A 4 1.95 1.58 -2.96
CA GLU A 4 1.49 0.27 -2.51
C GLU A 4 2.59 -0.43 -1.72
N ILE A 5 2.24 -1.00 -0.56
CA ILE A 5 3.15 -1.80 0.26
C ILE A 5 2.63 -3.24 0.28
N GLY A 6 3.44 -4.15 -0.28
CA GLY A 6 3.07 -5.54 -0.53
C GLY A 6 2.56 -5.76 -1.96
N THR A 7 3.48 -5.75 -2.92
CA THR A 7 3.18 -5.94 -4.36
C THR A 7 2.56 -7.30 -4.65
N GLY A 8 3.03 -8.35 -3.97
CA GLY A 8 2.62 -9.72 -4.23
C GLY A 8 2.87 -10.14 -5.68
N SER A 9 1.83 -10.66 -6.35
CA SER A 9 1.89 -11.00 -7.78
C SER A 9 1.87 -9.80 -8.73
N GLY A 10 1.62 -8.59 -8.21
CA GLY A 10 1.45 -7.36 -8.98
C GLY A 10 0.02 -7.14 -9.52
N TYR A 11 -0.95 -7.97 -9.12
CA TYR A 11 -2.33 -7.85 -9.61
C TYR A 11 -2.94 -6.49 -9.26
N LEU A 12 -2.91 -6.12 -7.98
CA LEU A 12 -3.48 -4.85 -7.52
C LEU A 12 -2.68 -3.66 -8.05
N THR A 13 -1.36 -3.77 -8.10
CA THR A 13 -0.48 -2.77 -8.73
C THR A 13 -0.88 -2.50 -10.18
N ALA A 14 -1.20 -3.55 -10.94
CA ALA A 14 -1.63 -3.41 -12.33
C ALA A 14 -2.97 -2.67 -12.44
N ILE A 15 -3.91 -2.92 -11.53
CA ILE A 15 -5.18 -2.17 -11.45
C ILE A 15 -4.88 -0.70 -11.13
N PHE A 16 -4.08 -0.41 -10.11
CA PHE A 16 -3.71 0.95 -9.75
C PHE A 16 -3.02 1.69 -10.90
N SER A 17 -2.19 1.01 -11.70
CA SER A 17 -1.52 1.62 -12.85
C SER A 17 -2.50 2.10 -13.92
N ARG A 18 -3.66 1.46 -14.07
CA ARG A 18 -4.73 1.87 -14.99
C ARG A 18 -5.57 3.03 -14.45
N LEU A 19 -5.62 3.19 -13.13
CA LEU A 19 -6.46 4.17 -12.43
C LEU A 19 -5.68 5.40 -11.95
N SER A 20 -4.36 5.42 -12.12
CA SER A 20 -3.53 6.50 -11.61
C SER A 20 -2.39 6.87 -12.57
N ARG A 21 -1.86 8.08 -12.39
CA ARG A 21 -0.77 8.59 -13.23
C ARG A 21 0.55 7.87 -12.96
N LYS A 22 0.82 7.49 -11.70
CA LYS A 22 2.06 6.83 -11.29
C LYS A 22 1.82 5.94 -10.08
N VAL A 23 2.34 4.73 -10.12
CA VAL A 23 2.33 3.77 -9.01
C VAL A 23 3.75 3.49 -8.58
N TYR A 24 3.97 3.52 -7.28
CA TYR A 24 5.15 3.05 -6.58
C TYR A 24 4.74 1.83 -5.76
N THR A 25 5.53 0.76 -5.81
CA THR A 25 5.19 -0.47 -5.10
C THR A 25 6.42 -1.11 -4.49
N ILE A 26 6.30 -1.61 -3.26
CA ILE A 26 7.39 -2.22 -2.49
C ILE A 26 7.02 -3.66 -2.18
N GLU A 27 7.95 -4.58 -2.48
CA GLU A 27 7.81 -5.99 -2.16
C GLU A 27 9.02 -6.48 -1.38
N LYS A 28 8.78 -7.12 -0.24
CA LYS A 28 9.84 -7.65 0.62
C LYS A 28 10.48 -8.91 0.05
N PHE A 29 9.67 -9.79 -0.54
CA PHE A 29 10.11 -11.10 -1.02
C PHE A 29 10.61 -11.02 -2.46
N LYS A 30 11.90 -11.33 -2.66
CA LYS A 30 12.56 -11.26 -3.97
C LYS A 30 11.85 -12.04 -5.07
N SER A 31 11.34 -13.24 -4.75
CA SER A 31 10.61 -14.08 -5.70
C SER A 31 9.33 -13.41 -6.20
N LEU A 32 8.55 -12.80 -5.30
CA LEU A 32 7.33 -12.06 -5.65
C LEU A 32 7.65 -10.78 -6.42
N TYR A 33 8.69 -10.05 -6.01
CA TYR A 33 9.16 -8.87 -6.75
C TYR A 33 9.51 -9.21 -8.21
N VAL A 34 10.25 -10.30 -8.46
CA VAL A 34 10.60 -10.74 -9.82
C VAL A 34 9.34 -11.15 -10.59
N LEU A 35 8.45 -11.91 -9.97
CA LEU A 35 7.17 -12.33 -10.57
C LEU A 35 6.35 -11.11 -11.00
N ALA A 36 6.15 -10.15 -10.10
CA ALA A 36 5.38 -8.93 -10.38
C ALA A 36 5.97 -8.13 -11.54
N ASN A 37 7.29 -7.91 -11.54
CA ASN A 37 7.95 -7.17 -12.63
C ASN A 37 7.83 -7.87 -13.99
N ASN A 38 7.87 -9.20 -14.02
CA ASN A 38 7.63 -9.97 -15.24
C ASN A 38 6.17 -9.77 -15.72
N ASN A 39 5.21 -9.75 -14.82
CA ASN A 39 3.81 -9.48 -15.13
C ASN A 39 3.63 -8.04 -15.66
N PHE A 40 4.26 -7.04 -15.04
CA PHE A 40 4.20 -5.65 -15.53
C PHE A 40 4.75 -5.51 -16.94
N LYS A 41 5.87 -6.17 -17.26
CA LYS A 41 6.45 -6.19 -18.62
C LYS A 41 5.50 -6.84 -19.63
N LYS A 42 4.92 -8.01 -19.31
CA LYS A 42 3.94 -8.70 -20.17
C LYS A 42 2.73 -7.83 -20.46
N LEU A 43 2.25 -7.08 -19.48
CA LEU A 43 1.10 -6.17 -19.59
C LEU A 43 1.47 -4.80 -20.17
N LYS A 44 2.74 -4.56 -20.49
CA LYS A 44 3.28 -3.30 -21.03
C LYS A 44 2.94 -2.08 -20.15
N LEU A 45 2.99 -2.25 -18.84
CA LEU A 45 2.73 -1.18 -17.87
C LEU A 45 4.01 -0.34 -17.68
N THR A 46 3.94 0.96 -17.99
CA THR A 46 5.12 1.85 -18.02
C THR A 46 5.14 2.87 -16.88
N ASN A 47 4.06 2.99 -16.12
CA ASN A 47 3.90 3.97 -15.05
C ASN A 47 4.07 3.38 -13.64
N ILE A 48 4.72 2.22 -13.53
CA ILE A 48 5.03 1.55 -12.27
C ILE A 48 6.53 1.68 -11.97
N LYS A 49 6.86 2.07 -10.75
CA LYS A 49 8.20 1.97 -10.17
C LYS A 49 8.15 1.01 -8.99
N SER A 50 8.97 -0.03 -9.02
CA SER A 50 8.98 -1.06 -7.98
C SER A 50 10.34 -1.17 -7.32
N LYS A 51 10.39 -1.49 -6.03
CA LYS A 51 11.62 -1.86 -5.33
C LYS A 51 11.42 -3.11 -4.47
N CYS A 52 12.53 -3.85 -4.27
CA CYS A 52 12.57 -5.04 -3.43
C CYS A 52 13.19 -4.68 -2.09
N GLU A 53 12.35 -4.29 -1.13
CA GLU A 53 12.74 -3.88 0.22
C GLU A 53 11.61 -4.15 1.21
N ASP A 54 11.93 -4.01 2.52
CA ASP A 54 10.89 -3.94 3.53
C ASP A 54 10.15 -2.59 3.43
N GLY A 55 8.86 -2.63 3.17
CA GLY A 55 8.03 -1.44 3.00
C GLY A 55 7.62 -0.74 4.30
N PHE A 56 8.14 -1.16 5.46
CA PHE A 56 7.75 -0.63 6.76
C PHE A 56 7.91 0.90 6.88
N ASN A 57 8.97 1.45 6.28
CA ASN A 57 9.23 2.89 6.27
C ASN A 57 8.72 3.62 5.02
N GLY A 58 8.04 2.93 4.11
CA GLY A 58 7.57 3.52 2.87
C GLY A 58 8.65 3.80 1.85
N TRP A 59 8.51 4.90 1.12
CA TRP A 59 9.44 5.33 0.07
C TRP A 59 9.64 6.85 0.12
N GLU A 60 10.49 7.29 1.02
CA GLU A 60 10.66 8.71 1.34
C GLU A 60 11.11 9.53 0.13
N GLU A 61 12.08 9.02 -0.65
CA GLU A 61 12.65 9.75 -1.81
C GLU A 61 11.61 10.01 -2.92
N GLU A 62 10.52 9.24 -2.90
CA GLU A 62 9.43 9.40 -3.86
C GLU A 62 8.18 10.05 -3.26
N SER A 63 8.24 10.42 -1.98
CA SER A 63 7.12 11.12 -1.35
C SER A 63 6.97 12.56 -1.90
N PRO A 64 5.83 13.22 -1.70
CA PRO A 64 4.61 12.73 -1.08
C PRO A 64 3.70 11.94 -2.05
N PHE A 65 2.80 11.13 -1.47
CA PHE A 65 1.82 10.33 -2.17
C PHE A 65 0.39 10.85 -1.94
N ASP A 66 -0.49 10.73 -2.93
CA ASP A 66 -1.91 11.08 -2.78
C ASP A 66 -2.70 9.97 -2.08
N LYS A 67 -2.25 8.73 -2.26
CA LYS A 67 -2.83 7.55 -1.63
C LYS A 67 -1.74 6.56 -1.25
N ILE A 68 -1.92 5.91 -0.09
CA ILE A 68 -1.10 4.79 0.35
C ILE A 68 -2.02 3.60 0.60
N PHE A 69 -1.66 2.45 0.04
CA PHE A 69 -2.36 1.19 0.22
C PHE A 69 -1.40 0.14 0.82
N ILE A 70 -1.82 -0.52 1.90
CA ILE A 70 -1.11 -1.66 2.48
C ILE A 70 -1.91 -2.93 2.20
N SER A 71 -1.29 -3.94 1.57
CA SER A 71 -1.90 -5.20 1.15
C SER A 71 -1.75 -6.33 2.17
N PHE A 72 -1.56 -6.01 3.44
CA PHE A 72 -1.47 -6.99 4.53
C PHE A 72 -1.96 -6.36 5.84
N VAL A 73 -2.33 -7.21 6.79
CA VAL A 73 -2.81 -6.74 8.10
C VAL A 73 -1.67 -6.09 8.87
N VAL A 74 -1.90 -4.87 9.37
CA VAL A 74 -1.00 -4.15 10.28
C VAL A 74 -1.72 -3.83 11.58
N ASN A 75 -1.03 -3.98 12.70
CA ASN A 75 -1.58 -3.60 14.00
C ASN A 75 -1.64 -2.07 14.14
N GLN A 76 -0.60 -1.40 13.69
CA GLN A 76 -0.48 0.05 13.74
C GLN A 76 0.15 0.56 12.45
N ILE A 77 -0.34 1.69 11.96
CA ILE A 77 0.24 2.37 10.80
C ILE A 77 1.47 3.13 11.27
N ASN A 78 2.59 2.93 10.57
CA ASN A 78 3.84 3.60 10.88
C ASN A 78 3.73 5.11 10.61
N GLU A 79 4.19 5.92 11.54
CA GLU A 79 4.20 7.39 11.42
C GLU A 79 4.97 7.88 10.19
N ASN A 80 6.07 7.21 9.81
CA ASN A 80 6.81 7.54 8.59
C ASN A 80 5.94 7.46 7.33
N LEU A 81 5.01 6.53 7.26
CA LEU A 81 4.05 6.44 6.15
C LEU A 81 3.06 7.61 6.16
N ILE A 82 2.63 8.03 7.34
CA ILE A 82 1.70 9.16 7.49
C ILE A 82 2.39 10.46 7.05
N GLN A 83 3.67 10.63 7.32
CA GLN A 83 4.44 11.79 6.87
C GLN A 83 4.59 11.85 5.34
N GLN A 84 4.60 10.71 4.67
CA GLN A 84 4.76 10.59 3.22
C GLN A 84 3.48 10.80 2.42
N ILE A 85 2.35 11.03 3.07
CA ILE A 85 1.08 11.27 2.38
C ILE A 85 0.75 12.76 2.28
N ASN A 86 0.16 13.18 1.16
CA ASN A 86 -0.29 14.55 0.94
C ASN A 86 -1.40 14.95 1.92
N PHE A 87 -1.54 16.25 2.16
CA PHE A 87 -2.72 16.80 2.81
C PHE A 87 -3.99 16.37 2.03
N ASN A 88 -5.03 15.96 2.74
CA ASN A 88 -6.23 15.30 2.22
C ASN A 88 -5.98 13.96 1.52
N GLY A 89 -4.77 13.43 1.57
CA GLY A 89 -4.46 12.11 1.04
C GLY A 89 -5.21 11.01 1.79
N LYS A 90 -5.37 9.87 1.14
CA LYS A 90 -6.12 8.73 1.66
C LYS A 90 -5.19 7.57 1.95
N PHE A 91 -5.44 6.91 3.06
CA PHE A 91 -4.74 5.72 3.47
C PHE A 91 -5.72 4.56 3.56
N ILE A 92 -5.39 3.42 2.99
CA ILE A 92 -6.20 2.21 3.04
C ILE A 92 -5.35 1.06 3.56
N SER A 93 -5.83 0.39 4.59
CA SER A 93 -5.18 -0.81 5.13
C SER A 93 -6.19 -1.75 5.76
N PRO A 94 -5.96 -3.07 5.70
CA PRO A 94 -6.72 -4.02 6.49
C PRO A 94 -6.30 -3.94 7.96
N LYS A 95 -7.30 -4.00 8.83
CA LYS A 95 -7.15 -4.05 10.28
C LYS A 95 -7.83 -5.30 10.82
N LEU A 96 -7.24 -5.90 11.84
CA LEU A 96 -7.86 -7.00 12.56
C LEU A 96 -8.82 -6.43 13.62
N SER A 97 -10.09 -6.84 13.55
CA SER A 97 -11.09 -6.50 14.56
C SER A 97 -10.88 -7.32 15.84
N THR A 98 -11.55 -6.95 16.92
CA THR A 98 -11.55 -7.70 18.18
C THR A 98 -12.16 -9.10 18.04
N SER A 99 -13.04 -9.32 17.05
CA SER A 99 -13.62 -10.61 16.70
C SER A 99 -12.74 -11.48 15.81
N GLY A 100 -11.54 -11.00 15.41
CA GLY A 100 -10.63 -11.73 14.52
C GLY A 100 -10.93 -11.58 13.02
N VAL A 101 -11.94 -10.79 12.67
CA VAL A 101 -12.27 -10.49 11.27
C VAL A 101 -11.38 -9.34 10.77
N GLN A 102 -10.90 -9.46 9.54
CA GLN A 102 -10.13 -8.39 8.90
C GLN A 102 -11.09 -7.43 8.20
N ILE A 103 -10.97 -6.14 8.52
CA ILE A 103 -11.76 -5.07 7.92
C ILE A 103 -10.84 -4.15 7.14
N LEU A 104 -11.15 -3.93 5.87
CA LEU A 104 -10.47 -2.91 5.06
C LEU A 104 -10.96 -1.54 5.48
N GLN A 105 -10.06 -0.71 5.97
CA GLN A 105 -10.38 0.61 6.53
C GLN A 105 -9.82 1.74 5.69
N LEU A 106 -10.63 2.79 5.51
CA LEU A 106 -10.24 4.03 4.87
C LEU A 106 -9.95 5.10 5.92
N PHE A 107 -8.80 5.73 5.77
CA PHE A 107 -8.36 6.86 6.58
C PHE A 107 -8.08 8.09 5.71
N LYS A 108 -8.15 9.26 6.32
CA LYS A 108 -7.74 10.54 5.75
C LYS A 108 -6.68 11.19 6.63
N VAL A 109 -5.73 11.87 6.00
CA VAL A 109 -4.69 12.62 6.68
C VAL A 109 -5.02 14.11 6.64
N ASP A 110 -4.99 14.77 7.78
CA ASP A 110 -5.22 16.20 7.92
C ASP A 110 -3.93 17.03 7.75
N LYS A 111 -4.02 18.34 7.95
CA LYS A 111 -2.91 19.30 7.85
C LYS A 111 -1.80 19.03 8.88
N ASN A 112 -2.16 18.48 10.03
CA ASN A 112 -1.25 18.20 11.15
C ASN A 112 -0.65 16.78 11.06
N LYS A 113 -0.84 16.09 9.91
CA LYS A 113 -0.46 14.69 9.73
C LYS A 113 -1.16 13.73 10.70
N SER A 114 -2.34 14.12 11.20
CA SER A 114 -3.18 13.23 11.99
C SER A 114 -4.02 12.35 11.08
N LEU A 115 -4.08 11.07 11.44
CA LEU A 115 -4.82 10.05 10.71
C LEU A 115 -6.20 9.87 11.36
N SER A 116 -7.26 10.10 10.62
CA SER A 116 -8.62 9.86 11.06
C SER A 116 -9.30 8.78 10.21
N LYS A 117 -9.94 7.81 10.87
CA LYS A 117 -10.74 6.80 10.17
C LYS A 117 -11.99 7.44 9.58
N ILE A 118 -12.26 7.19 8.31
CA ILE A 118 -13.46 7.65 7.62
C ILE A 118 -14.52 6.56 7.66
N GLU A 119 -14.19 5.33 7.24
CA GLU A 119 -15.15 4.23 7.13
C GLU A 119 -14.49 2.86 7.18
N ASP A 120 -15.29 1.87 7.50
CA ASP A 120 -15.01 0.45 7.29
C ASP A 120 -15.60 0.08 5.92
N ILE A 121 -14.75 -0.30 4.96
CA ILE A 121 -15.19 -0.51 3.56
C ILE A 121 -15.87 -1.88 3.41
N CYS A 122 -15.17 -2.95 3.80
CA CYS A 122 -15.66 -4.33 3.70
C CYS A 122 -14.78 -5.29 4.49
N GLU A 123 -15.30 -6.48 4.75
CA GLU A 123 -14.51 -7.61 5.22
C GLU A 123 -13.55 -8.08 4.12
N VAL A 124 -12.35 -8.45 4.52
CA VAL A 124 -11.29 -8.93 3.63
C VAL A 124 -10.51 -10.08 4.25
N ASN A 125 -9.72 -10.76 3.45
CA ASN A 125 -8.81 -11.80 3.92
C ASN A 125 -7.43 -11.61 3.27
N PHE A 126 -6.64 -10.74 3.87
CA PHE A 126 -5.24 -10.51 3.50
C PHE A 126 -4.30 -11.37 4.34
N ASN A 127 -3.13 -11.66 3.80
CA ASN A 127 -2.08 -12.29 4.59
C ASN A 127 -1.68 -11.40 5.77
N SER A 128 -1.43 -12.00 6.92
CA SER A 128 -0.83 -11.30 8.05
C SER A 128 0.64 -11.00 7.75
N PHE A 129 1.13 -9.85 8.19
CA PHE A 129 2.55 -9.55 8.15
C PHE A 129 3.29 -10.56 9.05
N LYS A 130 3.94 -11.53 8.42
CA LYS A 130 4.85 -12.42 9.15
C LYS A 130 6.19 -11.72 9.24
N THR A 131 6.51 -11.22 10.40
CA THR A 131 7.92 -10.98 10.78
C THR A 131 8.59 -12.36 10.80
N LEU A 132 9.46 -12.60 9.84
CA LEU A 132 10.39 -13.72 9.89
C LEU A 132 11.54 -13.36 10.82
#